data_bf6d4d9a16ff1c0d42038ea9e7849518
#
_entry.id   bf6d4d9a16ff1c0d42038ea9e7849518
#
_cell.length_a   1.000
_cell.length_b   1.000
_cell.length_c   1.000
_cell.angle_alpha   90.00
_cell.angle_beta   90.00
_cell.angle_gamma   90.00
#
_symmetry.space_group_name_H-M   'P 1'
#
loop_
_entity.id
_entity.type
_entity.pdbx_description
1 polymer ?
#
loop_
_entity_poly.entity_id
_entity_poly.type
_entity_poly.pdbx_seq_one_letter_code
_entity_poly.pdbx_strand_id
1 'polypeptide(L)'
;MRSIPTSVVTLLLVSSMVSGCVSDPTKVDTEEDNPVEVDPDYEPNISEHCTDYDELERCWLLLVPLILNESAPAPLLVDMHGNGDDMYQQRWTSDFANISMEQGFFVAYPQGHNNAWNHGSSLIPCSDELRCSEEDDVGFILQMLDTIMQNHSVDKSRVYVTGWSNGCGMTQRLAVQASEVFAAAGCMAMYRFAEVQSDYSPIPFMEVHGLLDEIVLYATTAPAAPVFGPEKGAIQNLESWADLNGCQGSIPEVIVSEEDYDIRGYTDCENEAQVMLVSLFFAAHNPYEHDDPVADPGRGWANPTGVPSSTIVWEFVSQFSKKSNESIIM
;
A
#
# COMPACT_ATOMS: atom_id res chain seq x y z
N MET A 1 -16.48 -7.04 24.59
CA MET A 1 -16.78 -6.10 23.50
C MET A 1 -16.47 -4.70 24.03
N ARG A 2 -15.29 -4.20 23.80
CA ARG A 2 -14.92 -2.81 24.07
C ARG A 2 -15.12 -2.06 22.76
N SER A 3 -15.90 -1.02 22.75
CA SER A 3 -16.11 -0.13 21.62
C SER A 3 -14.79 0.58 21.34
N ILE A 4 -14.31 0.47 20.10
CA ILE A 4 -13.15 1.21 19.59
C ILE A 4 -13.49 2.70 19.64
N PRO A 5 -12.61 3.56 20.14
CA PRO A 5 -12.81 4.98 19.98
C PRO A 5 -12.67 5.31 18.48
N THR A 6 -13.70 5.93 17.94
CA THR A 6 -13.79 6.44 16.55
C THR A 6 -12.65 7.43 16.18
N SER A 7 -11.73 7.63 17.09
CA SER A 7 -10.65 8.63 17.03
C SER A 7 -9.46 8.24 16.15
N VAL A 8 -9.23 6.96 15.85
CA VAL A 8 -8.07 6.53 15.05
C VAL A 8 -8.28 6.85 13.59
N VAL A 9 -9.51 6.64 13.08
CA VAL A 9 -9.91 6.95 11.72
C VAL A 9 -9.95 8.45 11.45
N THR A 10 -10.33 9.24 12.47
CA THR A 10 -10.49 10.70 12.31
C THR A 10 -9.16 11.47 12.40
N LEU A 11 -8.09 10.90 12.95
CA LEU A 11 -6.84 11.63 13.16
C LEU A 11 -5.94 11.68 11.88
N LEU A 12 -6.17 10.80 10.91
CA LEU A 12 -5.54 10.90 9.59
C LEU A 12 -6.17 12.01 8.71
N LEU A 13 -7.28 12.60 9.14
CA LEU A 13 -8.06 13.59 8.38
C LEU A 13 -7.77 15.06 8.75
N VAL A 14 -6.77 15.37 9.57
CA VAL A 14 -6.53 16.77 9.99
C VAL A 14 -5.27 17.32 9.34
N SER A 15 -5.39 17.82 8.13
CA SER A 15 -4.59 18.98 7.67
C SER A 15 -5.06 19.50 6.31
N SER A 16 -6.17 20.23 6.28
CA SER A 16 -6.33 21.36 5.32
C SER A 16 -7.62 22.12 5.64
N MET A 17 -7.59 22.95 6.69
CA MET A 17 -8.58 24.03 6.81
C MET A 17 -7.91 25.36 6.51
N VAL A 18 -8.02 25.81 5.25
CA VAL A 18 -7.84 27.20 4.89
C VAL A 18 -9.16 27.91 5.10
N SER A 19 -9.10 28.91 5.96
CA SER A 19 -10.17 29.85 6.31
C SER A 19 -10.72 30.57 5.08
N GLY A 20 -12.03 30.47 4.84
CA GLY A 20 -12.74 31.25 3.82
C GLY A 20 -14.18 31.56 4.25
N CYS A 21 -14.53 32.81 4.22
CA CYS A 21 -15.67 33.53 4.75
C CYS A 21 -17.07 32.90 4.61
N VAL A 22 -17.86 33.18 5.64
CA VAL A 22 -19.30 32.97 5.83
C VAL A 22 -20.15 33.62 4.73
N SER A 23 -21.09 32.86 4.15
CA SER A 23 -22.32 33.38 3.57
C SER A 23 -23.48 32.40 3.86
N ASP A 24 -24.63 32.97 4.19
CA ASP A 24 -25.87 32.47 4.80
C ASP A 24 -26.54 31.28 4.06
N PRO A 25 -27.17 30.32 4.78
CA PRO A 25 -27.72 29.12 4.17
C PRO A 25 -29.18 29.30 3.78
N THR A 26 -29.48 29.23 2.50
CA THR A 26 -30.81 28.86 2.04
C THR A 26 -30.85 27.36 1.74
N LYS A 27 -31.85 26.69 2.28
CA LYS A 27 -32.15 25.28 2.21
C LYS A 27 -31.77 24.61 0.88
N VAL A 28 -30.89 23.63 0.97
CA VAL A 28 -30.74 22.58 -0.03
C VAL A 28 -31.28 21.31 0.62
N ASP A 29 -32.26 20.69 -0.01
CA ASP A 29 -32.75 19.36 0.37
C ASP A 29 -31.58 18.38 0.19
N THR A 30 -31.10 17.86 1.30
CA THR A 30 -30.12 16.76 1.30
C THR A 30 -30.90 15.50 0.92
N GLU A 31 -30.70 14.99 -0.30
CA GLU A 31 -30.91 13.57 -0.54
C GLU A 31 -30.02 12.82 0.46
N GLU A 32 -30.62 12.06 1.33
CA GLU A 32 -29.91 11.12 2.20
C GLU A 32 -29.25 10.10 1.28
N ASP A 33 -27.91 10.11 1.18
CA ASP A 33 -27.15 9.01 0.63
C ASP A 33 -27.43 7.78 1.48
N ASN A 34 -28.40 6.99 1.08
CA ASN A 34 -28.59 5.66 1.63
C ASN A 34 -27.36 4.84 1.23
N PRO A 35 -26.66 4.21 2.21
CA PRO A 35 -25.58 3.29 1.90
C PRO A 35 -26.12 2.22 0.95
N VAL A 36 -25.43 1.98 -0.15
CA VAL A 36 -25.77 0.90 -1.09
C VAL A 36 -25.71 -0.40 -0.28
N GLU A 37 -26.88 -1.04 -0.09
CA GLU A 37 -26.95 -2.36 0.54
C GLU A 37 -26.23 -3.34 -0.40
N VAL A 38 -24.99 -3.73 -0.05
CA VAL A 38 -24.24 -4.72 -0.82
C VAL A 38 -24.91 -6.06 -0.60
N ASP A 39 -25.37 -6.68 -1.68
CA ASP A 39 -25.95 -8.03 -1.67
C ASP A 39 -24.90 -9.00 -1.11
N PRO A 40 -25.15 -9.71 0.01
CA PRO A 40 -24.20 -10.63 0.59
C PRO A 40 -23.85 -11.84 -0.31
N ASP A 41 -24.63 -12.09 -1.36
CA ASP A 41 -24.39 -13.11 -2.38
C ASP A 41 -23.68 -12.53 -3.63
N TYR A 42 -23.22 -11.29 -3.56
CA TYR A 42 -22.60 -10.62 -4.70
C TYR A 42 -21.14 -11.05 -4.87
N GLU A 43 -20.85 -11.75 -5.95
CA GLU A 43 -19.48 -12.03 -6.39
C GLU A 43 -18.93 -10.81 -7.16
N PRO A 44 -17.79 -10.25 -6.75
CA PRO A 44 -17.20 -9.12 -7.44
C PRO A 44 -16.86 -9.48 -8.89
N ASN A 45 -17.01 -8.52 -9.80
CA ASN A 45 -16.61 -8.69 -11.20
C ASN A 45 -15.08 -8.73 -11.30
N ILE A 46 -14.53 -9.93 -11.24
CA ILE A 46 -13.11 -10.20 -11.35
C ILE A 46 -12.83 -10.95 -12.63
N SER A 47 -11.89 -10.46 -13.42
CA SER A 47 -11.44 -11.09 -14.65
C SER A 47 -9.93 -11.28 -14.65
N GLU A 48 -9.48 -12.40 -15.22
CA GLU A 48 -8.08 -12.67 -15.47
C GLU A 48 -7.67 -12.13 -16.84
N HIS A 49 -6.52 -11.49 -16.87
CA HIS A 49 -5.91 -10.92 -18.06
C HIS A 49 -4.45 -11.35 -18.15
N CYS A 50 -3.96 -11.60 -19.35
CA CYS A 50 -2.56 -11.91 -19.58
C CYS A 50 -2.02 -11.09 -20.75
N THR A 51 -0.72 -10.89 -20.75
CA THR A 51 0.02 -10.22 -21.83
C THR A 51 1.40 -10.85 -21.98
N ASP A 52 1.96 -10.79 -23.16
CA ASP A 52 3.38 -11.12 -23.38
C ASP A 52 4.24 -9.93 -22.94
N TYR A 53 5.17 -10.18 -22.01
CA TYR A 53 6.18 -9.23 -21.57
C TYR A 53 7.52 -9.91 -21.41
N ASP A 54 8.55 -9.43 -22.11
CA ASP A 54 9.93 -9.94 -22.10
C ASP A 54 10.02 -11.47 -22.30
N GLU A 55 9.34 -11.97 -23.36
CA GLU A 55 9.24 -13.39 -23.73
C GLU A 55 8.49 -14.29 -22.75
N LEU A 56 7.86 -13.72 -21.72
CA LEU A 56 7.04 -14.43 -20.74
C LEU A 56 5.57 -14.03 -20.84
N GLU A 57 4.68 -15.00 -20.66
CA GLU A 57 3.26 -14.69 -20.40
C GLU A 57 3.12 -14.22 -18.95
N ARG A 58 2.63 -12.98 -18.75
CA ARG A 58 2.43 -12.35 -17.44
C ARG A 58 0.96 -12.04 -17.27
N CYS A 59 0.41 -12.45 -16.13
CA CYS A 59 -1.03 -12.36 -15.86
C CYS A 59 -1.35 -11.49 -14.63
N TRP A 60 -2.60 -11.03 -14.55
CA TRP A 60 -3.16 -10.37 -13.38
C TRP A 60 -4.67 -10.61 -13.28
N LEU A 61 -5.21 -10.52 -12.06
CA LEU A 61 -6.64 -10.36 -11.86
C LEU A 61 -6.97 -8.87 -11.83
N LEU A 62 -8.09 -8.49 -12.44
CA LEU A 62 -8.66 -7.15 -12.35
C LEU A 62 -10.05 -7.21 -11.74
N LEU A 63 -10.24 -6.51 -10.62
CA LEU A 63 -11.52 -6.29 -9.99
C LEU A 63 -12.09 -4.94 -10.45
N VAL A 64 -13.31 -4.97 -10.98
CA VAL A 64 -14.08 -3.80 -11.39
C VAL A 64 -15.35 -3.75 -10.56
N PRO A 65 -15.47 -2.86 -9.55
CA PRO A 65 -16.66 -2.80 -8.71
C PRO A 65 -17.86 -2.23 -9.47
N LEU A 66 -19.06 -2.78 -9.23
CA LEU A 66 -20.29 -2.37 -9.92
C LEU A 66 -20.74 -0.94 -9.63
N ILE A 67 -20.30 -0.37 -8.51
CA ILE A 67 -20.66 1.01 -8.15
C ILE A 67 -19.94 2.06 -9.00
N LEU A 68 -18.94 1.65 -9.82
CA LEU A 68 -18.26 2.59 -10.68
C LEU A 68 -19.20 3.19 -11.73
N ASN A 69 -19.17 4.50 -11.80
CA ASN A 69 -19.77 5.22 -12.90
C ASN A 69 -18.81 5.19 -14.10
N GLU A 70 -19.13 4.46 -15.16
CA GLU A 70 -18.30 4.32 -16.36
C GLU A 70 -17.88 5.67 -17.00
N SER A 71 -18.64 6.74 -16.72
CA SER A 71 -18.35 8.09 -17.23
C SER A 71 -17.42 8.91 -16.32
N ALA A 72 -17.13 8.46 -15.10
CA ALA A 72 -16.26 9.15 -14.16
C ALA A 72 -14.97 8.34 -13.91
N PRO A 73 -13.78 8.93 -14.08
CA PRO A 73 -12.53 8.24 -13.79
C PRO A 73 -12.43 7.86 -12.30
N ALA A 74 -12.03 6.61 -12.01
CA ALA A 74 -11.92 6.06 -10.68
C ALA A 74 -10.46 5.72 -10.32
N PRO A 75 -10.07 5.70 -9.02
CA PRO A 75 -8.74 5.28 -8.59
C PRO A 75 -8.42 3.84 -8.99
N LEU A 76 -7.13 3.51 -9.05
CA LEU A 76 -6.64 2.15 -9.25
C LEU A 76 -5.58 1.81 -8.18
N LEU A 77 -5.75 0.68 -7.52
CA LEU A 77 -4.79 0.11 -6.59
C LEU A 77 -4.16 -1.14 -7.20
N VAL A 78 -2.83 -1.24 -7.15
CA VAL A 78 -2.08 -2.48 -7.46
C VAL A 78 -1.75 -3.16 -6.13
N ASP A 79 -2.17 -4.41 -5.94
CA ASP A 79 -1.95 -5.19 -4.72
C ASP A 79 -1.15 -6.46 -4.99
N MET A 80 0.06 -6.53 -4.44
CA MET A 80 1.07 -7.55 -4.77
C MET A 80 1.25 -8.58 -3.65
N HIS A 81 1.21 -9.86 -4.05
CA HIS A 81 1.34 -11.02 -3.15
C HIS A 81 2.72 -11.15 -2.50
N GLY A 82 2.77 -11.91 -1.39
CA GLY A 82 4.01 -12.31 -0.72
C GLY A 82 4.79 -13.39 -1.48
N ASN A 83 5.99 -13.70 -0.98
CA ASN A 83 6.81 -14.76 -1.57
C ASN A 83 6.14 -16.14 -1.44
N GLY A 84 6.01 -16.81 -2.56
CA GLY A 84 5.40 -18.13 -2.62
C GLY A 84 3.90 -18.15 -2.82
N ASP A 85 3.25 -16.99 -2.72
CA ASP A 85 1.84 -16.80 -2.99
C ASP A 85 1.59 -16.51 -4.49
N ASP A 86 0.35 -16.29 -4.84
CA ASP A 86 -0.09 -15.95 -6.19
C ASP A 86 -1.19 -14.88 -6.18
N MET A 87 -1.59 -14.40 -7.36
CA MET A 87 -2.62 -13.38 -7.51
C MET A 87 -3.98 -13.79 -6.95
N TYR A 88 -4.30 -15.10 -6.94
CA TYR A 88 -5.57 -15.60 -6.40
C TYR A 88 -5.54 -15.60 -4.88
N GLN A 89 -4.40 -16.00 -4.28
CA GLN A 89 -4.20 -15.97 -2.83
C GLN A 89 -4.21 -14.53 -2.32
N GLN A 90 -3.54 -13.60 -3.01
CA GLN A 90 -3.50 -12.19 -2.62
C GLN A 90 -4.90 -11.57 -2.54
N ARG A 91 -5.75 -11.88 -3.50
CA ARG A 91 -7.16 -11.43 -3.48
C ARG A 91 -7.90 -11.86 -2.20
N TRP A 92 -7.57 -13.04 -1.66
CA TRP A 92 -8.18 -13.56 -0.42
C TRP A 92 -7.43 -13.11 0.85
N THR A 93 -6.16 -12.80 0.71
CA THR A 93 -5.30 -12.36 1.82
C THR A 93 -5.64 -10.94 2.23
N SER A 94 -5.88 -10.05 1.28
CA SER A 94 -6.21 -8.64 1.53
C SER A 94 -7.71 -8.38 1.50
N ASP A 95 -8.16 -7.33 2.20
CA ASP A 95 -9.58 -6.91 2.21
C ASP A 95 -9.90 -5.85 1.14
N PHE A 96 -8.96 -5.56 0.24
CA PHE A 96 -9.14 -4.52 -0.78
C PHE A 96 -10.31 -4.79 -1.74
N ALA A 97 -10.69 -6.06 -1.93
CA ALA A 97 -11.86 -6.39 -2.73
C ALA A 97 -13.15 -5.81 -2.11
N ASN A 98 -13.35 -5.97 -0.79
CA ASN A 98 -14.51 -5.43 -0.09
C ASN A 98 -14.47 -3.90 -0.04
N ILE A 99 -13.32 -3.32 0.31
CA ILE A 99 -13.14 -1.86 0.35
C ILE A 99 -13.41 -1.24 -1.02
N SER A 100 -12.96 -1.89 -2.10
CA SER A 100 -13.19 -1.46 -3.48
C SER A 100 -14.67 -1.43 -3.85
N MET A 101 -15.42 -2.46 -3.44
CA MET A 101 -16.86 -2.52 -3.67
C MET A 101 -17.63 -1.43 -2.92
N GLU A 102 -17.14 -1.02 -1.76
CA GLU A 102 -17.76 0.05 -0.95
C GLU A 102 -17.37 1.45 -1.43
N GLN A 103 -16.12 1.65 -1.86
CA GLN A 103 -15.56 2.97 -2.11
C GLN A 103 -15.31 3.30 -3.59
N GLY A 104 -15.46 2.33 -4.50
CA GLY A 104 -15.43 2.56 -5.95
C GLY A 104 -14.05 2.82 -6.53
N PHE A 105 -13.16 1.84 -6.47
CA PHE A 105 -11.85 1.88 -7.13
C PHE A 105 -11.49 0.52 -7.74
N PHE A 106 -10.69 0.51 -8.79
CA PHE A 106 -10.18 -0.72 -9.39
C PHE A 106 -9.11 -1.36 -8.50
N VAL A 107 -9.06 -2.70 -8.46
CA VAL A 107 -7.94 -3.42 -7.86
C VAL A 107 -7.32 -4.35 -8.89
N ALA A 108 -6.02 -4.23 -9.11
CA ALA A 108 -5.23 -5.15 -9.92
C ALA A 108 -4.35 -6.02 -9.02
N TYR A 109 -4.45 -7.34 -9.16
CA TYR A 109 -3.63 -8.33 -8.46
C TYR A 109 -2.69 -8.99 -9.47
N PRO A 110 -1.48 -8.47 -9.72
CA PRO A 110 -0.55 -9.06 -10.67
C PRO A 110 0.09 -10.34 -10.14
N GLN A 111 0.51 -11.22 -11.06
CA GLN A 111 1.23 -12.45 -10.78
C GLN A 111 2.74 -12.24 -10.91
N GLY A 112 3.48 -12.43 -9.82
CA GLY A 112 4.93 -12.48 -9.83
C GLY A 112 5.47 -13.75 -10.50
N HIS A 113 6.54 -13.63 -11.29
CA HIS A 113 7.19 -14.78 -11.90
C HIS A 113 7.73 -15.73 -10.82
N ASN A 114 7.53 -17.03 -10.97
CA ASN A 114 7.86 -18.05 -9.96
C ASN A 114 7.25 -17.78 -8.56
N ASN A 115 6.10 -17.12 -8.50
CA ASN A 115 5.45 -16.71 -7.24
C ASN A 115 6.33 -15.79 -6.38
N ALA A 116 7.09 -14.90 -7.00
CA ALA A 116 7.98 -13.95 -6.35
C ALA A 116 8.14 -12.67 -7.19
N TRP A 117 8.64 -11.63 -6.55
CA TRP A 117 8.92 -10.34 -7.15
C TRP A 117 10.42 -10.03 -7.09
N ASN A 118 10.95 -9.46 -8.15
CA ASN A 118 12.26 -8.82 -8.15
C ASN A 118 12.16 -7.46 -7.46
N HIS A 119 12.32 -7.44 -6.14
CA HIS A 119 12.25 -6.21 -5.34
C HIS A 119 13.59 -5.45 -5.25
N GLY A 120 14.59 -5.84 -6.04
CA GLY A 120 15.89 -5.15 -6.12
C GLY A 120 16.91 -5.57 -5.07
N SER A 121 16.65 -6.61 -4.27
CA SER A 121 17.67 -7.15 -3.35
C SER A 121 18.66 -8.02 -4.11
N SER A 122 19.93 -7.64 -4.07
CA SER A 122 21.04 -8.48 -4.50
C SER A 122 21.62 -9.37 -3.38
N LEU A 123 21.04 -9.26 -2.17
CA LEU A 123 21.56 -9.92 -0.97
C LEU A 123 21.16 -11.39 -0.87
N ILE A 124 20.12 -11.78 -1.57
CA ILE A 124 19.62 -13.16 -1.62
C ILE A 124 19.80 -13.65 -3.06
N PRO A 125 20.80 -14.49 -3.35
CA PRO A 125 20.91 -15.08 -4.68
C PRO A 125 19.69 -15.98 -4.92
N CYS A 126 19.11 -15.86 -6.11
CA CYS A 126 18.03 -16.74 -6.55
C CYS A 126 18.48 -18.19 -6.57
N SER A 127 17.69 -19.08 -6.00
CA SER A 127 17.89 -20.52 -6.03
C SER A 127 16.54 -21.23 -6.17
N ASP A 128 16.57 -22.49 -6.59
CA ASP A 128 15.37 -23.33 -6.71
C ASP A 128 14.64 -23.53 -5.35
N GLU A 129 15.35 -23.34 -4.23
CA GLU A 129 14.80 -23.46 -2.88
C GLU A 129 14.21 -22.15 -2.36
N LEU A 130 14.74 -21.02 -2.84
CA LEU A 130 14.26 -19.67 -2.50
C LEU A 130 13.54 -19.15 -3.74
N ARG A 131 12.22 -19.08 -3.69
CA ARG A 131 11.44 -18.45 -4.75
C ARG A 131 11.86 -16.99 -4.88
N CYS A 132 12.34 -16.62 -6.06
CA CYS A 132 12.77 -15.27 -6.36
C CYS A 132 12.56 -15.01 -7.85
N SER A 133 12.48 -13.74 -8.22
CA SER A 133 12.39 -13.27 -9.60
C SER A 133 13.63 -12.43 -9.91
N GLU A 134 14.19 -12.61 -11.08
CA GLU A 134 15.22 -11.75 -11.68
C GLU A 134 14.64 -10.92 -12.84
N GLU A 135 13.35 -11.09 -13.12
CA GLU A 135 12.64 -10.48 -14.23
C GLU A 135 12.44 -8.97 -14.04
N ASP A 136 12.12 -8.29 -15.15
CA ASP A 136 11.72 -6.88 -15.12
C ASP A 136 10.26 -6.72 -14.69
N ASP A 137 10.01 -6.91 -13.38
CA ASP A 137 8.68 -6.77 -12.81
C ASP A 137 8.18 -5.31 -12.82
N VAL A 138 9.08 -4.32 -12.82
CA VAL A 138 8.69 -2.90 -12.95
C VAL A 138 8.06 -2.65 -14.31
N GLY A 139 8.75 -3.04 -15.38
CA GLY A 139 8.24 -2.87 -16.74
C GLY A 139 6.95 -3.65 -16.99
N PHE A 140 6.82 -4.87 -16.44
CA PHE A 140 5.57 -5.63 -16.51
C PHE A 140 4.41 -4.89 -15.83
N ILE A 141 4.59 -4.40 -14.60
CA ILE A 141 3.53 -3.67 -13.87
C ILE A 141 3.13 -2.40 -14.65
N LEU A 142 4.07 -1.66 -15.21
CA LEU A 142 3.77 -0.48 -16.02
C LEU A 142 3.00 -0.84 -17.30
N GLN A 143 3.35 -1.93 -17.99
CA GLN A 143 2.57 -2.41 -19.15
C GLN A 143 1.17 -2.86 -18.75
N MET A 144 1.01 -3.54 -17.63
CA MET A 144 -0.29 -3.91 -17.07
C MET A 144 -1.15 -2.66 -16.81
N LEU A 145 -0.60 -1.64 -16.15
CA LEU A 145 -1.29 -0.38 -15.89
C LEU A 145 -1.73 0.31 -17.17
N ASP A 146 -0.85 0.38 -18.18
CA ASP A 146 -1.20 0.95 -19.49
C ASP A 146 -2.35 0.19 -20.15
N THR A 147 -2.35 -1.13 -20.07
CA THR A 147 -3.42 -1.99 -20.60
C THR A 147 -4.76 -1.72 -19.89
N ILE A 148 -4.73 -1.62 -18.56
CA ILE A 148 -5.93 -1.32 -17.77
C ILE A 148 -6.48 0.06 -18.12
N MET A 149 -5.60 1.10 -18.17
CA MET A 149 -5.99 2.48 -18.46
C MET A 149 -6.48 2.71 -19.90
N GLN A 150 -6.14 1.83 -20.84
CA GLN A 150 -6.68 1.87 -22.20
C GLN A 150 -8.10 1.33 -22.29
N ASN A 151 -8.48 0.43 -21.40
CA ASN A 151 -9.76 -0.28 -21.44
C ASN A 151 -10.76 0.21 -20.38
N HIS A 152 -10.31 0.94 -19.37
CA HIS A 152 -11.13 1.41 -18.24
C HIS A 152 -10.89 2.89 -17.95
N SER A 153 -11.90 3.56 -17.41
CA SER A 153 -11.84 4.96 -17.02
C SER A 153 -11.12 5.13 -15.68
N VAL A 154 -9.78 5.02 -15.70
CA VAL A 154 -8.92 5.19 -14.52
C VAL A 154 -8.53 6.65 -14.34
N ASP A 155 -8.60 7.14 -13.10
CA ASP A 155 -8.02 8.43 -12.72
C ASP A 155 -6.50 8.30 -12.56
N LYS A 156 -5.78 8.74 -13.58
CA LYS A 156 -4.30 8.66 -13.63
C LYS A 156 -3.62 9.47 -12.52
N SER A 157 -4.33 10.38 -11.87
CA SER A 157 -3.80 11.11 -10.71
C SER A 157 -3.94 10.32 -9.41
N ARG A 158 -4.72 9.23 -9.39
CA ARG A 158 -4.99 8.40 -8.20
C ARG A 158 -4.70 6.92 -8.48
N VAL A 159 -3.44 6.64 -8.82
CA VAL A 159 -2.91 5.27 -8.95
C VAL A 159 -2.04 4.97 -7.75
N TYR A 160 -2.33 3.90 -7.06
CA TYR A 160 -1.68 3.52 -5.81
C TYR A 160 -1.07 2.12 -5.90
N VAL A 161 -0.12 1.83 -5.04
CA VAL A 161 0.56 0.55 -4.99
C VAL A 161 0.72 0.04 -3.55
N THR A 162 0.47 -1.25 -3.37
CA THR A 162 0.55 -1.95 -2.09
C THR A 162 1.01 -3.40 -2.27
N GLY A 163 1.27 -4.07 -1.19
CA GLY A 163 1.61 -5.48 -1.12
C GLY A 163 2.16 -5.85 0.25
N TRP A 164 2.33 -7.14 0.51
CA TRP A 164 2.91 -7.60 1.76
C TRP A 164 4.18 -8.43 1.55
N SER A 165 5.10 -8.44 2.51
CA SER A 165 6.36 -9.19 2.46
C SER A 165 7.14 -8.89 1.16
N ASN A 166 7.42 -9.90 0.32
CA ASN A 166 8.08 -9.72 -0.98
C ASN A 166 7.33 -8.70 -1.88
N GLY A 167 5.98 -8.70 -1.86
CA GLY A 167 5.15 -7.71 -2.54
C GLY A 167 5.32 -6.29 -1.99
N CYS A 168 5.57 -6.13 -0.68
CA CYS A 168 5.93 -4.84 -0.09
C CYS A 168 7.32 -4.37 -0.56
N GLY A 169 8.28 -5.28 -0.69
CA GLY A 169 9.57 -4.96 -1.31
C GLY A 169 9.40 -4.44 -2.74
N MET A 170 8.52 -5.07 -3.53
CA MET A 170 8.21 -4.62 -4.88
C MET A 170 7.43 -3.30 -4.89
N THR A 171 6.50 -3.08 -3.95
CA THR A 171 5.82 -1.79 -3.74
C THR A 171 6.82 -0.67 -3.57
N GLN A 172 7.81 -0.85 -2.70
CA GLN A 172 8.85 0.14 -2.45
C GLN A 172 9.76 0.34 -3.67
N ARG A 173 10.03 -0.73 -4.45
CA ARG A 173 10.76 -0.61 -5.72
C ARG A 173 10.00 0.25 -6.73
N LEU A 174 8.72 -0.02 -6.94
CA LEU A 174 7.86 0.77 -7.82
C LEU A 174 7.78 2.24 -7.37
N ALA A 175 7.64 2.48 -6.07
CA ALA A 175 7.59 3.82 -5.51
C ALA A 175 8.86 4.65 -5.78
N VAL A 176 10.04 4.03 -5.87
CA VAL A 176 11.30 4.74 -6.15
C VAL A 176 11.76 4.69 -7.60
N GLN A 177 11.21 3.76 -8.41
CA GLN A 177 11.59 3.58 -9.82
C GLN A 177 10.51 4.02 -10.82
N ALA A 178 9.29 4.29 -10.34
CA ALA A 178 8.16 4.77 -11.14
C ALA A 178 7.32 5.79 -10.34
N SER A 179 7.98 6.67 -9.59
CA SER A 179 7.32 7.68 -8.75
C SER A 179 6.44 8.66 -9.54
N GLU A 180 6.67 8.78 -10.83
CA GLU A 180 5.85 9.60 -11.74
C GLU A 180 4.49 8.97 -12.04
N VAL A 181 4.31 7.66 -11.79
CA VAL A 181 3.05 6.94 -12.01
C VAL A 181 2.18 6.91 -10.76
N PHE A 182 2.76 6.61 -9.60
CA PHE A 182 2.02 6.38 -8.37
C PHE A 182 1.80 7.66 -7.56
N ALA A 183 0.59 7.86 -7.05
CA ALA A 183 0.24 9.00 -6.18
C ALA A 183 0.67 8.78 -4.73
N ALA A 184 0.64 7.54 -4.26
CA ALA A 184 1.11 7.11 -2.96
C ALA A 184 1.38 5.61 -2.95
N ALA A 185 2.15 5.15 -1.98
CA ALA A 185 2.44 3.75 -1.71
C ALA A 185 2.26 3.42 -0.23
N GLY A 186 1.74 2.22 0.06
CA GLY A 186 1.66 1.72 1.42
C GLY A 186 1.77 0.21 1.41
N CYS A 187 2.49 -0.41 2.38
CA CYS A 187 2.71 -1.85 2.32
C CYS A 187 3.03 -2.47 3.68
N MET A 188 3.16 -3.79 3.76
CA MET A 188 3.30 -4.54 5.00
C MET A 188 4.57 -5.39 5.02
N ALA A 189 5.32 -5.28 6.13
CA ALA A 189 6.38 -6.21 6.57
C ALA A 189 7.54 -6.40 5.60
N MET A 190 8.14 -5.31 5.07
CA MET A 190 9.37 -5.36 4.27
C MET A 190 10.04 -3.99 4.16
N TYR A 191 11.35 -3.98 3.85
CA TYR A 191 12.16 -2.79 3.64
C TYR A 191 12.40 -2.50 2.16
N ARG A 192 12.84 -1.27 1.87
CA ARG A 192 13.32 -0.90 0.56
C ARG A 192 14.73 -1.44 0.30
N PHE A 193 14.91 -2.13 -0.83
CA PHE A 193 16.20 -2.61 -1.33
C PHE A 193 16.61 -1.95 -2.64
N ALA A 194 15.62 -1.57 -3.45
CA ALA A 194 15.84 -1.01 -4.77
C ALA A 194 16.60 0.31 -4.72
N GLU A 195 17.44 0.52 -5.72
CA GLU A 195 18.07 1.80 -5.99
C GLU A 195 17.04 2.82 -6.45
N VAL A 196 17.23 4.07 -6.04
CA VAL A 196 16.37 5.20 -6.41
C VAL A 196 16.75 5.67 -7.80
N GLN A 197 15.77 5.86 -8.68
CA GLN A 197 16.00 6.42 -10.01
C GLN A 197 16.35 7.90 -9.94
N SER A 198 17.10 8.37 -10.94
CA SER A 198 17.59 9.76 -10.98
C SER A 198 16.49 10.81 -11.15
N ASP A 199 15.32 10.42 -11.62
CA ASP A 199 14.12 11.24 -11.82
C ASP A 199 13.06 11.03 -10.72
N TYR A 200 13.46 10.41 -9.61
CA TYR A 200 12.60 10.24 -8.44
C TYR A 200 12.00 11.56 -7.96
N SER A 201 10.72 11.52 -7.67
CA SER A 201 9.98 12.62 -7.03
C SER A 201 9.39 12.13 -5.72
N PRO A 202 9.49 12.91 -4.62
CA PRO A 202 8.92 12.53 -3.33
C PRO A 202 7.47 12.06 -3.42
N ILE A 203 7.18 10.91 -2.82
CA ILE A 203 5.89 10.21 -2.84
C ILE A 203 5.47 9.85 -1.42
N PRO A 204 4.20 10.04 -1.01
CA PRO A 204 3.70 9.55 0.27
C PRO A 204 3.90 8.05 0.43
N PHE A 205 4.42 7.64 1.59
CA PHE A 205 4.73 6.24 1.87
C PHE A 205 4.33 5.84 3.29
N MET A 206 3.70 4.66 3.44
CA MET A 206 3.37 4.05 4.72
C MET A 206 3.86 2.60 4.78
N GLU A 207 4.43 2.21 5.93
CA GLU A 207 4.73 0.82 6.25
C GLU A 207 3.93 0.40 7.50
N VAL A 208 3.37 -0.81 7.47
CA VAL A 208 2.81 -1.49 8.65
C VAL A 208 3.73 -2.66 8.99
N HIS A 209 4.23 -2.74 10.23
CA HIS A 209 5.23 -3.74 10.60
C HIS A 209 5.05 -4.26 12.03
N GLY A 210 5.10 -5.57 12.20
CA GLY A 210 5.03 -6.23 13.49
C GLY A 210 6.37 -6.25 14.24
N LEU A 211 6.36 -5.91 15.54
CA LEU A 211 7.58 -5.94 16.36
C LEU A 211 8.14 -7.35 16.57
N LEU A 212 7.28 -8.36 16.47
CA LEU A 212 7.66 -9.77 16.66
C LEU A 212 7.95 -10.47 15.33
N ASP A 213 8.08 -9.72 14.24
CA ASP A 213 8.45 -10.27 12.94
C ASP A 213 9.84 -10.91 13.00
N GLU A 214 9.88 -12.24 12.85
CA GLU A 214 11.09 -13.05 12.89
C GLU A 214 11.63 -13.40 11.49
N ILE A 215 10.89 -13.04 10.44
CA ILE A 215 11.30 -13.22 9.04
C ILE A 215 11.97 -11.93 8.54
N VAL A 216 11.26 -10.80 8.63
CA VAL A 216 11.73 -9.47 8.30
C VAL A 216 11.80 -8.67 9.60
N LEU A 217 12.94 -8.73 10.27
CA LEU A 217 13.09 -8.23 11.63
C LEU A 217 12.75 -6.75 11.77
N TYR A 218 11.82 -6.41 12.68
CA TYR A 218 11.46 -5.02 12.96
C TYR A 218 12.68 -4.16 13.35
N ALA A 219 13.62 -4.71 14.11
CA ALA A 219 14.86 -4.03 14.50
C ALA A 219 16.04 -5.02 14.50
N THR A 220 17.12 -4.64 13.83
CA THR A 220 18.37 -5.42 13.81
C THR A 220 19.34 -4.90 14.87
N THR A 221 19.25 -5.42 16.07
CA THR A 221 20.24 -5.14 17.13
C THR A 221 21.32 -6.22 17.24
N ALA A 222 21.22 -7.30 16.48
CA ALA A 222 22.13 -8.45 16.58
C ALA A 222 23.05 -8.55 15.36
N PRO A 223 24.34 -8.93 15.57
CA PRO A 223 25.27 -9.18 14.47
C PRO A 223 24.92 -10.42 13.61
N ALA A 224 23.76 -10.99 13.81
CA ALA A 224 23.30 -12.24 13.20
C ALA A 224 21.94 -12.13 12.48
N ALA A 225 21.61 -10.97 11.92
CA ALA A 225 20.47 -10.91 10.99
C ALA A 225 20.99 -11.33 9.59
N PRO A 226 20.86 -12.62 9.22
CA PRO A 226 21.69 -13.15 8.15
C PRO A 226 21.10 -12.94 6.76
N VAL A 227 19.84 -12.60 6.62
CA VAL A 227 19.17 -12.63 5.32
C VAL A 227 19.05 -11.26 4.69
N PHE A 228 18.81 -10.20 5.47
CA PHE A 228 18.52 -8.87 4.94
C PHE A 228 19.59 -7.81 5.21
N GLY A 229 20.75 -8.20 5.79
CA GLY A 229 21.85 -7.31 6.10
C GLY A 229 21.77 -6.69 7.52
N PRO A 230 22.90 -6.22 8.06
CA PRO A 230 23.04 -5.89 9.49
C PRO A 230 22.45 -4.54 9.92
N GLU A 231 21.91 -3.76 9.01
CA GLU A 231 21.52 -2.36 9.29
C GLU A 231 20.11 -2.00 8.82
N LYS A 232 19.25 -2.99 8.63
CA LYS A 232 17.87 -2.74 8.20
C LYS A 232 16.87 -3.09 9.30
N GLY A 233 15.87 -2.24 9.45
CA GLY A 233 14.74 -2.39 10.35
C GLY A 233 13.64 -1.41 9.96
N ALA A 234 12.46 -1.56 10.50
CA ALA A 234 11.32 -0.72 10.15
C ALA A 234 11.59 0.77 10.45
N ILE A 235 12.28 1.08 11.57
CA ILE A 235 12.64 2.47 11.90
C ILE A 235 13.68 3.01 10.90
N GLN A 236 14.69 2.24 10.53
CA GLN A 236 15.69 2.65 9.55
C GLN A 236 15.06 2.82 8.15
N ASN A 237 14.06 1.99 7.82
CA ASN A 237 13.30 2.14 6.59
C ASN A 237 12.48 3.45 6.58
N LEU A 238 11.79 3.76 7.69
CA LEU A 238 11.09 5.03 7.91
C LEU A 238 12.04 6.24 7.72
N GLU A 239 13.20 6.22 8.39
CA GLU A 239 14.20 7.29 8.32
C GLU A 239 14.76 7.43 6.89
N SER A 240 15.05 6.31 6.23
CA SER A 240 15.52 6.30 4.83
C SER A 240 14.48 6.88 3.84
N TRP A 241 13.21 6.64 4.07
CA TRP A 241 12.13 7.26 3.29
C TRP A 241 11.96 8.74 3.60
N ALA A 242 12.13 9.13 4.88
CA ALA A 242 12.08 10.54 5.27
C ALA A 242 13.23 11.35 4.63
N ASP A 243 14.44 10.82 4.65
CA ASP A 243 15.60 11.42 3.97
C ASP A 243 15.35 11.56 2.46
N LEU A 244 14.84 10.51 1.83
CA LEU A 244 14.54 10.48 0.40
C LEU A 244 13.47 11.49 -0.01
N ASN A 245 12.46 11.68 0.84
CA ASN A 245 11.37 12.62 0.62
C ASN A 245 11.68 14.06 1.09
N GLY A 246 12.91 14.33 1.56
CA GLY A 246 13.30 15.66 2.05
C GLY A 246 12.51 16.12 3.26
N CYS A 247 12.09 15.18 4.12
CA CYS A 247 11.27 15.50 5.28
C CYS A 247 12.04 16.32 6.31
N GLN A 248 11.34 17.23 6.99
CA GLN A 248 11.92 18.05 8.05
C GLN A 248 11.86 17.33 9.40
N GLY A 249 12.82 17.63 10.27
CA GLY A 249 12.93 16.99 11.59
C GLY A 249 13.94 15.84 11.62
N SER A 250 14.56 15.63 12.78
CA SER A 250 15.59 14.60 12.98
C SER A 250 15.05 13.32 13.61
N ILE A 251 13.81 13.33 14.06
CA ILE A 251 13.12 12.19 14.68
C ILE A 251 11.66 12.20 14.21
N PRO A 252 11.03 11.03 14.00
CA PRO A 252 9.64 10.97 13.62
C PRO A 252 8.73 11.47 14.76
N GLU A 253 7.65 12.14 14.39
CA GLU A 253 6.59 12.50 15.31
C GLU A 253 5.82 11.24 15.74
N VAL A 254 5.44 11.17 17.01
CA VAL A 254 4.48 10.17 17.51
C VAL A 254 3.08 10.70 17.28
N ILE A 255 2.39 10.13 16.30
CA ILE A 255 1.04 10.55 15.89
C ILE A 255 -0.03 9.85 16.73
N VAL A 256 0.16 8.54 16.95
CA VAL A 256 -0.69 7.70 17.80
C VAL A 256 0.21 6.89 18.73
N SER A 257 -0.20 6.70 19.97
CA SER A 257 0.47 5.83 20.93
C SER A 257 -0.57 5.13 21.78
N GLU A 258 -0.76 3.84 21.53
CA GLU A 258 -1.66 2.96 22.24
C GLU A 258 -0.87 1.88 22.99
N GLU A 259 -1.54 1.00 23.73
CA GLU A 259 -0.91 -0.07 24.49
C GLU A 259 -0.29 -1.14 23.57
N ASP A 260 -0.91 -1.35 22.39
CA ASP A 260 -0.62 -2.47 21.49
C ASP A 260 0.01 -2.05 20.17
N TYR A 261 0.00 -0.75 19.83
CA TYR A 261 0.60 -0.20 18.63
C TYR A 261 0.95 1.27 18.75
N ASP A 262 1.82 1.75 17.88
CA ASP A 262 2.03 3.17 17.64
C ASP A 262 2.05 3.52 16.15
N ILE A 263 1.81 4.80 15.85
CA ILE A 263 2.00 5.38 14.51
C ILE A 263 3.00 6.51 14.66
N ARG A 264 4.07 6.44 13.91
CA ARG A 264 5.11 7.46 13.84
C ARG A 264 5.32 7.90 12.42
N GLY A 265 5.74 9.14 12.23
CA GLY A 265 6.01 9.59 10.88
C GLY A 265 6.58 10.99 10.79
N TYR A 266 6.75 11.39 9.54
CA TYR A 266 7.15 12.72 9.12
C TYR A 266 6.05 13.28 8.21
N THR A 267 5.53 14.45 8.56
CA THR A 267 4.39 15.07 7.87
C THR A 267 4.78 16.29 7.05
N ASP A 268 5.98 16.84 7.28
CA ASP A 268 6.52 18.01 6.57
C ASP A 268 7.65 17.55 5.62
N CYS A 269 7.27 17.05 4.46
CA CYS A 269 8.19 16.56 3.44
C CYS A 269 7.99 17.31 2.11
N GLU A 270 8.93 17.18 1.18
CA GLU A 270 8.80 17.77 -0.17
C GLU A 270 7.57 17.19 -0.90
N ASN A 271 7.00 17.98 -1.81
CA ASN A 271 5.80 17.64 -2.59
C ASN A 271 4.56 17.27 -1.75
N GLU A 272 4.47 17.76 -0.51
CA GLU A 272 3.39 17.39 0.42
C GLU A 272 3.35 15.88 0.75
N ALA A 273 4.48 15.19 0.53
CA ALA A 273 4.60 13.78 0.91
C ALA A 273 4.56 13.63 2.44
N GLN A 274 4.21 12.45 2.87
CA GLN A 274 4.26 12.02 4.26
C GLN A 274 4.90 10.64 4.33
N VAL A 275 5.61 10.34 5.40
CA VAL A 275 6.22 9.03 5.60
C VAL A 275 5.79 8.49 6.95
N MET A 276 5.12 7.34 6.97
CA MET A 276 4.48 6.79 8.16
C MET A 276 4.96 5.36 8.42
N LEU A 277 5.06 5.00 9.71
CA LEU A 277 5.26 3.65 10.19
C LEU A 277 4.19 3.33 11.25
N VAL A 278 3.42 2.29 10.99
CA VAL A 278 2.51 1.67 11.96
C VAL A 278 3.24 0.48 12.58
N SER A 279 3.53 0.55 13.86
CA SER A 279 4.26 -0.48 14.60
C SER A 279 3.28 -1.31 15.42
N LEU A 280 3.13 -2.59 15.11
CA LEU A 280 2.23 -3.53 15.79
C LEU A 280 3.02 -4.34 16.83
N PHE A 281 2.81 -4.05 18.12
CA PHE A 281 3.72 -4.53 19.19
C PHE A 281 3.71 -6.05 19.37
N PHE A 282 2.62 -6.72 19.06
CA PHE A 282 2.44 -8.15 19.27
C PHE A 282 2.26 -8.97 17.98
N ALA A 283 2.49 -8.35 16.82
CA ALA A 283 2.36 -8.99 15.53
C ALA A 283 3.69 -9.57 15.02
N ALA A 284 3.64 -10.79 14.50
CA ALA A 284 4.72 -11.46 13.80
C ALA A 284 4.66 -11.18 12.28
N HIS A 285 5.37 -11.95 11.43
CA HIS A 285 5.35 -11.81 9.98
C HIS A 285 4.04 -12.30 9.37
N ASN A 286 3.14 -11.39 9.05
CA ASN A 286 1.85 -11.68 8.41
C ASN A 286 1.31 -10.43 7.68
N PRO A 287 0.23 -10.53 6.89
CA PRO A 287 -0.34 -9.39 6.19
C PRO A 287 -1.15 -8.43 7.10
N TYR A 288 -1.36 -8.74 8.37
CA TYR A 288 -2.07 -7.94 9.39
C TYR A 288 -3.53 -7.62 9.06
N GLU A 289 -4.23 -8.51 8.34
CA GLU A 289 -5.63 -8.29 7.98
C GLU A 289 -6.61 -8.67 9.09
N HIS A 290 -6.32 -9.73 9.82
CA HIS A 290 -7.24 -10.28 10.82
C HIS A 290 -6.58 -10.40 12.19
N ASP A 291 -7.36 -10.12 13.21
CA ASP A 291 -7.05 -10.43 14.61
C ASP A 291 -7.45 -11.88 14.91
N ASP A 292 -6.95 -12.84 14.13
CA ASP A 292 -7.25 -14.25 14.32
C ASP A 292 -6.07 -14.98 14.98
N PRO A 293 -6.13 -15.19 16.31
CA PRO A 293 -5.11 -15.95 17.03
C PRO A 293 -5.16 -17.45 16.73
N VAL A 294 -6.18 -17.93 15.99
CA VAL A 294 -6.38 -19.34 15.69
C VAL A 294 -5.66 -19.74 14.40
N ALA A 295 -5.49 -18.81 13.45
CA ALA A 295 -4.87 -19.10 12.16
C ALA A 295 -3.41 -19.53 12.30
N ASP A 296 -2.66 -19.03 13.30
CA ASP A 296 -1.32 -19.52 13.64
C ASP A 296 -0.97 -19.24 15.11
N PRO A 297 -1.29 -20.17 16.03
CA PRO A 297 -1.10 -19.97 17.47
C PRO A 297 0.38 -19.82 17.90
N GLY A 298 1.34 -19.90 16.97
CA GLY A 298 2.77 -19.69 17.21
C GLY A 298 3.30 -18.33 16.74
N ARG A 299 2.51 -17.53 16.02
CA ARG A 299 2.99 -16.30 15.34
C ARG A 299 2.55 -14.99 15.96
N GLY A 300 2.01 -14.98 17.17
CA GLY A 300 1.53 -13.77 17.82
C GLY A 300 0.22 -13.23 17.20
N TRP A 301 -0.28 -12.13 17.75
CA TRP A 301 -1.50 -11.47 17.29
C TRP A 301 -1.31 -10.88 15.90
N ALA A 302 -2.24 -11.12 15.00
CA ALA A 302 -2.12 -10.70 13.62
C ALA A 302 -2.19 -9.17 13.48
N ASN A 303 -3.14 -8.52 14.16
CA ASN A 303 -3.29 -7.08 14.13
C ASN A 303 -4.01 -6.55 15.39
N PRO A 304 -3.28 -5.96 16.35
CA PRO A 304 -3.87 -5.47 17.60
C PRO A 304 -4.68 -4.17 17.44
N THR A 305 -4.63 -3.48 16.30
CA THR A 305 -5.38 -2.24 16.09
C THR A 305 -6.88 -2.50 15.98
N GLY A 306 -7.28 -3.73 15.64
CA GLY A 306 -8.66 -4.08 15.32
C GLY A 306 -9.15 -3.52 13.98
N VAL A 307 -8.24 -2.96 13.17
CA VAL A 307 -8.52 -2.44 11.81
C VAL A 307 -7.62 -3.19 10.84
N PRO A 308 -8.16 -3.85 9.79
CA PRO A 308 -7.36 -4.53 8.78
C PRO A 308 -6.28 -3.63 8.15
N SER A 309 -5.11 -4.17 7.86
CA SER A 309 -4.03 -3.39 7.24
C SER A 309 -4.43 -2.83 5.88
N SER A 310 -5.25 -3.53 5.12
CA SER A 310 -5.83 -3.01 3.86
C SER A 310 -6.60 -1.72 4.08
N THR A 311 -7.41 -1.65 5.16
CA THR A 311 -8.12 -0.42 5.51
C THR A 311 -7.15 0.69 5.91
N ILE A 312 -6.16 0.38 6.76
CA ILE A 312 -5.14 1.36 7.21
C ILE A 312 -4.39 1.93 6.00
N VAL A 313 -3.94 1.07 5.10
CA VAL A 313 -3.21 1.47 3.88
C VAL A 313 -4.11 2.26 2.95
N TRP A 314 -5.35 1.81 2.70
CA TRP A 314 -6.28 2.53 1.82
C TRP A 314 -6.60 3.93 2.35
N GLU A 315 -6.92 4.05 3.63
CA GLU A 315 -7.18 5.35 4.25
C GLU A 315 -5.99 6.30 4.17
N PHE A 316 -4.77 5.77 4.17
CA PHE A 316 -3.58 6.59 3.95
C PHE A 316 -3.43 6.97 2.46
N VAL A 317 -3.33 6.00 1.55
CA VAL A 317 -2.98 6.29 0.15
C VAL A 317 -4.05 7.10 -0.57
N SER A 318 -5.34 6.89 -0.26
CA SER A 318 -6.47 7.54 -0.91
C SER A 318 -6.56 9.06 -0.64
N GLN A 319 -5.83 9.58 0.35
CA GLN A 319 -5.74 11.02 0.63
C GLN A 319 -4.93 11.77 -0.42
N PHE A 320 -4.11 11.09 -1.21
CA PHE A 320 -3.15 11.70 -2.10
C PHE A 320 -3.57 11.58 -3.56
N SER A 321 -3.25 12.62 -4.31
CA SER A 321 -3.37 12.62 -5.77
C SER A 321 -2.18 13.36 -6.38
N LYS A 322 -1.75 12.92 -7.56
CA LYS A 322 -0.71 13.63 -8.31
C LYS A 322 -1.25 14.96 -8.80
N LYS A 323 -0.47 16.00 -8.60
CA LYS A 323 -0.79 17.32 -9.18
C LYS A 323 -0.72 17.19 -10.71
N SER A 324 -1.77 17.63 -11.41
CA SER A 324 -1.70 17.73 -12.86
C SER A 324 -0.54 18.66 -13.22
N ASN A 325 0.39 18.19 -14.05
CA ASN A 325 1.37 19.06 -14.70
C ASN A 325 0.62 19.96 -15.69
N GLU A 326 -0.12 20.94 -15.19
CA GLU A 326 -0.47 22.09 -16.02
C GLU A 326 0.83 22.83 -16.31
N SER A 327 1.34 22.58 -17.51
CA SER A 327 2.44 23.32 -18.09
C SER A 327 2.15 24.79 -17.88
N ILE A 328 2.98 25.47 -17.08
CA ILE A 328 3.02 26.91 -17.01
C ILE A 328 3.43 27.37 -18.42
N ILE A 329 2.44 27.56 -19.29
CA ILE A 329 2.62 28.34 -20.51
C ILE A 329 2.55 29.79 -20.03
N MET A 330 3.70 30.36 -19.71
CA MET A 330 3.90 31.79 -19.65
C MET A 330 4.41 32.30 -20.99
#